data_9eadf28b207f7104b3cfc473c5c97086
#
_entry.id   9eadf28b207f7104b3cfc473c5c97086
#
_cell.length_a   1.000
_cell.length_b   1.000
_cell.length_c   1.000
_cell.angle_alpha   90.00
_cell.angle_beta   90.00
_cell.angle_gamma   90.00
#
_symmetry.space_group_name_H-M   'P 1'
#
loop_
_entity.id
_entity.type
_entity.pdbx_description
1 polymer ?
#
loop_
_entity_poly.entity_id
_entity_poly.type
_entity_poly.pdbx_seq_one_letter_code
_entity_poly.pdbx_strand_id
1 'polypeptide(L)'
;MRELKDFLEAIGATYEPNGERLNVNVRRFVADPEVAAQIRDRGRLVYAGRLLGRTRGEFIPGAGLLHELARMEGPNKVWVDERVGWLFACGRDVFAESILRSEGELTEGTCFLVMLGGDCLGYGRLESQGEKTILKNIFDIGDFLRRERGLEENR
;
A
#
# COMPACT_ATOMS: atom_id res chain seq x y z
N MET A 1 10.98 7.19 -10.59
CA MET A 1 10.33 6.40 -9.52
C MET A 1 10.60 6.99 -8.13
N ARG A 2 10.59 8.30 -8.05
CA ARG A 2 10.75 9.05 -6.81
C ARG A 2 9.63 8.69 -5.83
N GLU A 3 8.41 8.60 -6.33
CA GLU A 3 7.19 8.38 -5.54
C GLU A 3 7.17 7.02 -4.82
N LEU A 4 7.73 5.96 -5.43
CA LEU A 4 7.90 4.66 -4.76
C LEU A 4 8.91 4.77 -3.63
N LYS A 5 10.01 5.50 -3.87
CA LYS A 5 11.03 5.72 -2.85
C LYS A 5 10.46 6.49 -1.66
N ASP A 6 9.74 7.58 -1.94
CA ASP A 6 9.10 8.40 -0.92
C ASP A 6 8.11 7.57 -0.07
N PHE A 7 7.34 6.67 -0.71
CA PHE A 7 6.46 5.74 0.00
C PHE A 7 7.23 4.76 0.89
N LEU A 8 8.30 4.14 0.37
CA LEU A 8 9.12 3.19 1.13
C LEU A 8 9.79 3.86 2.34
N GLU A 9 10.30 5.08 2.16
CA GLU A 9 10.86 5.87 3.25
C GLU A 9 9.80 6.19 4.31
N ALA A 10 8.57 6.55 3.90
CA ALA A 10 7.49 6.87 4.82
C ALA A 10 7.07 5.69 5.71
N ILE A 11 7.19 4.46 5.23
CA ILE A 11 6.91 3.24 6.02
C ILE A 11 8.16 2.61 6.63
N GLY A 12 9.32 3.28 6.53
CA GLY A 12 10.58 2.77 7.08
C GLY A 12 11.11 1.52 6.38
N ALA A 13 10.76 1.31 5.12
CA ALA A 13 11.18 0.14 4.36
C ALA A 13 12.41 0.40 3.51
N THR A 14 13.34 -0.54 3.54
CA THR A 14 14.42 -0.65 2.54
C THR A 14 14.08 -1.80 1.61
N TYR A 15 13.59 -1.48 0.41
CA TYR A 15 13.12 -2.48 -0.54
C TYR A 15 13.57 -2.13 -1.96
N GLU A 16 14.19 -3.08 -2.62
CA GLU A 16 14.49 -3.01 -4.04
C GLU A 16 13.78 -4.13 -4.79
N PRO A 17 12.85 -3.78 -5.70
CA PRO A 17 12.18 -4.80 -6.52
C PRO A 17 13.21 -5.54 -7.38
N ASN A 18 13.19 -6.84 -7.32
CA ASN A 18 14.03 -7.68 -8.17
C ASN A 18 13.45 -7.68 -9.60
N GLY A 19 14.24 -7.24 -10.57
CA GLY A 19 13.85 -7.15 -11.97
C GLY A 19 13.93 -5.74 -12.56
N GLU A 20 13.51 -5.63 -13.81
CA GLU A 20 13.50 -4.38 -14.55
C GLU A 20 12.21 -3.60 -14.29
N ARG A 21 12.33 -2.32 -14.01
CA ARG A 21 11.20 -1.43 -13.71
C ARG A 21 10.56 -0.91 -14.99
N LEU A 22 9.26 -1.08 -15.10
CA LEU A 22 8.47 -0.67 -16.25
C LEU A 22 7.35 0.28 -15.83
N ASN A 23 7.12 1.32 -16.64
CA ASN A 23 6.05 2.26 -16.46
C ASN A 23 5.04 2.11 -17.60
N VAL A 24 3.79 1.78 -17.24
CA VAL A 24 2.70 1.70 -18.21
C VAL A 24 1.60 2.64 -17.74
N ASN A 25 1.50 3.80 -18.35
CA ASN A 25 0.64 4.90 -17.92
C ASN A 25 0.92 5.27 -16.44
N VAL A 26 -0.12 5.19 -15.61
CA VAL A 26 -0.03 5.45 -14.16
C VAL A 26 0.47 4.24 -13.36
N ARG A 27 0.61 3.08 -13.98
CA ARG A 27 1.01 1.83 -13.31
C ARG A 27 2.50 1.63 -13.34
N ARG A 28 3.02 1.09 -12.24
CA ARG A 28 4.43 0.77 -12.04
C ARG A 28 4.59 -0.73 -11.87
N PHE A 29 5.39 -1.32 -12.73
CA PHE A 29 5.63 -2.77 -12.76
C PHE A 29 7.11 -3.08 -12.57
N VAL A 30 7.37 -4.31 -12.19
CA VAL A 30 8.67 -4.95 -12.32
C VAL A 30 8.51 -6.23 -13.11
N ALA A 31 9.40 -6.47 -14.04
CA ALA A 31 9.42 -7.68 -14.85
C ALA A 31 10.82 -8.28 -14.90
N ASP A 32 10.88 -9.56 -15.21
CA ASP A 32 12.14 -10.20 -15.57
C ASP A 32 12.79 -9.45 -16.76
N PRO A 33 14.11 -9.23 -16.76
CA PRO A 33 14.79 -8.50 -17.82
C PRO A 33 14.56 -9.07 -19.24
N GLU A 34 14.44 -10.38 -19.38
CA GLU A 34 14.16 -11.01 -20.67
C GLU A 34 12.73 -10.65 -21.16
N VAL A 35 11.76 -10.67 -20.24
CA VAL A 35 10.38 -10.27 -20.53
C VAL A 35 10.34 -8.77 -20.85
N ALA A 36 11.02 -7.96 -20.08
CA ALA A 36 11.09 -6.51 -20.30
C ALA A 36 11.65 -6.16 -21.69
N ALA A 37 12.70 -6.85 -22.11
CA ALA A 37 13.31 -6.67 -23.44
C ALA A 37 12.33 -6.99 -24.59
N GLN A 38 11.50 -8.02 -24.43
CA GLN A 38 10.54 -8.44 -25.46
C GLN A 38 9.35 -7.48 -25.63
N ILE A 39 9.01 -6.72 -24.58
CA ILE A 39 7.81 -5.88 -24.55
C ILE A 39 8.08 -4.40 -24.77
N ARG A 40 9.34 -3.95 -24.74
CA ARG A 40 9.71 -2.52 -24.89
C ARG A 40 9.17 -1.87 -26.15
N ASP A 41 9.14 -2.60 -27.24
CA ASP A 41 8.72 -2.09 -28.57
C ASP A 41 7.24 -2.36 -28.90
N ARG A 42 6.48 -2.91 -27.96
CA ARG A 42 5.06 -3.20 -28.17
C ARG A 42 4.17 -2.04 -27.74
N GLY A 43 3.56 -1.36 -28.72
CA GLY A 43 2.85 -0.09 -28.56
C GLY A 43 1.55 -0.07 -27.77
N ARG A 44 1.05 -1.19 -27.22
CA ARG A 44 -0.18 -1.25 -26.40
C ARG A 44 -0.04 -2.24 -25.26
N LEU A 45 0.75 -1.87 -24.26
CA LEU A 45 0.80 -2.63 -23.02
C LEU A 45 -0.27 -2.16 -22.05
N VAL A 46 -0.99 -3.09 -21.48
CA VAL A 46 -1.94 -2.84 -20.38
C VAL A 46 -1.35 -3.35 -19.06
N TYR A 47 -0.59 -4.43 -19.14
CA TYR A 47 0.02 -5.10 -17.99
C TYR A 47 1.39 -5.68 -18.38
N ALA A 48 2.36 -5.59 -17.48
CA ALA A 48 3.72 -6.06 -17.75
C ALA A 48 4.41 -6.53 -16.47
N GLY A 49 4.49 -7.84 -16.27
CA GLY A 49 5.12 -8.43 -15.10
C GLY A 49 4.31 -8.24 -13.82
N ARG A 50 4.99 -7.92 -12.71
CA ARG A 50 4.37 -7.76 -11.39
C ARG A 50 4.06 -6.29 -11.10
N LEU A 51 2.83 -6.00 -10.74
CA LEU A 51 2.38 -4.66 -10.39
C LEU A 51 2.93 -4.26 -9.01
N LEU A 52 3.72 -3.20 -8.95
CA LEU A 52 4.15 -2.58 -7.70
C LEU A 52 3.09 -1.62 -7.14
N GLY A 53 2.44 -0.89 -8.02
CA GLY A 53 1.45 0.11 -7.65
C GLY A 53 1.14 1.06 -8.80
N ARG A 54 0.51 2.17 -8.48
CA ARG A 54 0.14 3.23 -9.43
C ARG A 54 0.49 4.59 -8.86
N THR A 55 0.76 5.55 -9.74
CA THR A 55 1.01 6.95 -9.38
C THR A 55 -0.10 7.84 -9.92
N ARG A 56 -0.80 8.53 -9.02
CA ARG A 56 -1.73 9.62 -9.34
C ARG A 56 -1.50 10.75 -8.33
N GLY A 57 -0.47 11.56 -8.59
CA GLY A 57 0.06 12.50 -7.61
C GLY A 57 0.93 11.79 -6.57
N GLU A 58 0.35 10.92 -5.76
CA GLU A 58 1.06 10.06 -4.81
C GLU A 58 1.15 8.62 -5.32
N PHE A 59 2.12 7.86 -4.78
CA PHE A 59 2.24 6.43 -5.06
C PHE A 59 1.23 5.65 -4.22
N ILE A 60 0.41 4.86 -4.89
CA ILE A 60 -0.54 3.94 -4.27
C ILE A 60 -0.01 2.52 -4.49
N PRO A 61 0.46 1.82 -3.44
CA PRO A 61 1.01 0.48 -3.57
C PRO A 61 -0.07 -0.51 -4.01
N GLY A 62 0.34 -1.52 -4.74
CA GLY A 62 -0.50 -2.69 -5.01
C GLY A 62 -0.52 -3.64 -3.82
N ALA A 63 -1.55 -4.46 -3.71
CA ALA A 63 -1.69 -5.45 -2.64
C ALA A 63 -0.50 -6.42 -2.57
N GLY A 64 0.05 -6.82 -3.72
CA GLY A 64 1.23 -7.69 -3.78
C GLY A 64 2.47 -7.06 -3.16
N LEU A 65 2.71 -5.77 -3.41
CA LEU A 65 3.82 -5.05 -2.79
C LEU A 65 3.64 -4.93 -1.27
N LEU A 66 2.43 -4.59 -0.82
CA LEU A 66 2.13 -4.50 0.62
C LEU A 66 2.36 -5.84 1.31
N HIS A 67 1.96 -6.94 0.68
CA HIS A 67 2.16 -8.28 1.21
C HIS A 67 3.64 -8.67 1.32
N GLU A 68 4.46 -8.30 0.35
CA GLU A 68 5.91 -8.48 0.43
C GLU A 68 6.54 -7.67 1.57
N LEU A 69 6.20 -6.38 1.64
CA LEU A 69 6.71 -5.49 2.68
C LEU A 69 6.29 -5.94 4.09
N ALA A 70 5.10 -6.50 4.22
CA ALA A 70 4.61 -7.03 5.49
C ALA A 70 5.43 -8.22 6.02
N ARG A 71 6.04 -8.99 5.13
CA ARG A 71 6.91 -10.13 5.49
C ARG A 71 8.35 -9.73 5.83
N MET A 72 8.72 -8.51 5.52
CA MET A 72 10.07 -8.01 5.81
C MET A 72 10.18 -7.54 7.24
N GLU A 73 11.38 -7.62 7.79
CA GLU A 73 11.77 -6.85 8.97
C GLU A 73 12.10 -5.41 8.53
N GLY A 74 11.79 -4.44 9.36
CA GLY A 74 12.10 -3.03 9.12
C GLY A 74 10.90 -2.13 8.84
N PRO A 75 9.94 -2.46 7.94
CA PRO A 75 8.77 -1.62 7.75
C PRO A 75 7.99 -1.39 9.05
N ASN A 76 7.50 -0.18 9.23
CA ASN A 76 6.62 0.15 10.34
C ASN A 76 5.31 -0.62 10.23
N LYS A 77 4.88 -1.27 11.30
CA LYS A 77 3.67 -2.09 11.33
C LYS A 77 2.87 -1.82 12.59
N VAL A 78 1.55 -1.87 12.47
CA VAL A 78 0.62 -1.94 13.60
C VAL A 78 -0.26 -3.16 13.44
N TRP A 79 -0.57 -3.81 14.55
CA TRP A 79 -1.51 -4.94 14.58
C TRP A 79 -2.80 -4.52 15.24
N VAL A 80 -3.90 -4.95 14.67
CA VAL A 80 -5.26 -4.70 15.14
C VAL A 80 -6.00 -6.02 15.33
N ASP A 81 -7.10 -5.99 16.08
CA ASP A 81 -8.00 -7.13 16.19
C ASP A 81 -8.87 -7.29 14.93
N GLU A 82 -9.61 -8.38 14.85
CA GLU A 82 -10.46 -8.73 13.72
C GLU A 82 -11.53 -7.66 13.44
N ARG A 83 -12.15 -7.11 14.47
CA ARG A 83 -13.19 -6.07 14.34
C ARG A 83 -12.62 -4.78 13.76
N VAL A 84 -11.50 -4.33 14.29
CA VAL A 84 -10.84 -3.09 13.82
C VAL A 84 -10.28 -3.31 12.41
N GLY A 85 -9.70 -4.47 12.13
CA GLY A 85 -9.23 -4.86 10.79
C GLY A 85 -10.35 -4.84 9.75
N TRP A 86 -11.51 -5.36 10.09
CA TRP A 86 -12.70 -5.29 9.23
C TRP A 86 -13.12 -3.85 8.96
N LEU A 87 -13.20 -3.02 9.99
CA LEU A 87 -13.55 -1.60 9.83
C LEU A 87 -12.53 -0.85 8.97
N PHE A 88 -11.24 -1.15 9.14
CA PHE A 88 -10.19 -0.58 8.30
C PHE A 88 -10.36 -1.00 6.83
N ALA A 89 -10.61 -2.26 6.55
CA ALA A 89 -10.89 -2.76 5.19
C ALA A 89 -12.18 -2.17 4.58
N CYS A 90 -13.08 -1.66 5.41
CA CYS A 90 -14.25 -0.88 4.98
C CYS A 90 -13.96 0.62 4.76
N GLY A 91 -12.72 1.06 4.86
CA GLY A 91 -12.28 2.43 4.64
C GLY A 91 -12.27 3.30 5.90
N ARG A 92 -12.40 2.71 7.10
CA ARG A 92 -12.36 3.45 8.37
C ARG A 92 -10.94 3.66 8.87
N ASP A 93 -10.74 4.73 9.60
CA ASP A 93 -9.51 5.01 10.32
C ASP A 93 -9.38 4.10 11.56
N VAL A 94 -8.14 3.91 12.04
CA VAL A 94 -7.87 3.17 13.28
C VAL A 94 -7.55 4.15 14.38
N PHE A 95 -8.25 4.07 15.51
CA PHE A 95 -7.89 4.82 16.71
C PHE A 95 -6.60 4.24 17.31
N ALA A 96 -5.70 5.11 17.76
CA ALA A 96 -4.41 4.68 18.33
C ALA A 96 -4.59 3.72 19.52
N GLU A 97 -5.64 3.92 20.33
CA GLU A 97 -6.01 3.06 21.45
C GLU A 97 -6.45 1.64 21.04
N SER A 98 -6.81 1.44 19.77
CA SER A 98 -7.18 0.13 19.20
C SER A 98 -5.98 -0.63 18.62
N ILE A 99 -4.79 -0.06 18.64
CA ILE A 99 -3.57 -0.72 18.20
C ILE A 99 -3.11 -1.67 19.30
N LEU A 100 -3.04 -2.97 18.97
CA LEU A 100 -2.62 -4.00 19.91
C LEU A 100 -1.11 -4.05 20.09
N ARG A 101 -0.36 -3.83 19.00
CA ARG A 101 1.10 -3.87 18.95
C ARG A 101 1.58 -2.98 17.81
N SER A 102 2.76 -2.41 17.96
CA SER A 102 3.43 -1.65 16.90
C SER A 102 4.90 -2.01 16.77
N GLU A 103 5.40 -1.95 15.57
CA GLU A 103 6.82 -1.91 15.22
C GLU A 103 7.08 -0.59 14.50
N GLY A 104 7.99 0.23 15.03
CA GLY A 104 8.22 1.61 14.64
C GLY A 104 7.68 2.61 15.67
N GLU A 105 8.15 3.84 15.59
CA GLU A 105 7.74 4.90 16.50
C GLU A 105 6.38 5.49 16.10
N LEU A 106 5.45 5.54 17.04
CA LEU A 106 4.12 6.12 16.87
C LEU A 106 4.19 7.65 16.94
N THR A 107 4.83 8.27 15.95
CA THR A 107 4.95 9.72 15.82
C THR A 107 4.05 10.24 14.69
N GLU A 108 3.55 11.46 14.84
CA GLU A 108 2.70 12.12 13.85
C GLU A 108 3.37 12.16 12.47
N GLY A 109 2.62 11.86 11.42
CA GLY A 109 3.09 11.82 10.05
C GLY A 109 3.74 10.50 9.62
N THR A 110 4.04 9.59 10.56
CA THR A 110 4.62 8.29 10.25
C THR A 110 3.56 7.35 9.65
N CYS A 111 3.94 6.64 8.59
CA CYS A 111 3.08 5.63 7.96
C CYS A 111 3.38 4.23 8.50
N PHE A 112 2.32 3.44 8.64
CA PHE A 112 2.36 2.07 9.14
C PHE A 112 1.56 1.13 8.25
N LEU A 113 2.08 -0.06 8.02
CA LEU A 113 1.29 -1.16 7.50
C LEU A 113 0.31 -1.63 8.58
N VAL A 114 -0.94 -1.85 8.20
CA VAL A 114 -1.98 -2.34 9.12
C VAL A 114 -2.11 -3.85 8.96
N MET A 115 -1.82 -4.57 10.04
CA MET A 115 -1.73 -6.01 10.08
C MET A 115 -2.90 -6.62 10.86
N LEU A 116 -3.48 -7.67 10.30
CA LEU A 116 -4.36 -8.59 11.01
C LEU A 116 -3.70 -9.97 11.00
N GLY A 117 -3.11 -10.38 12.12
CA GLY A 117 -2.25 -11.54 12.14
C GLY A 117 -1.07 -11.40 11.19
N GLY A 118 -0.93 -12.31 10.23
CA GLY A 118 0.09 -12.28 9.18
C GLY A 118 -0.30 -11.53 7.91
N ASP A 119 -1.53 -11.03 7.82
CA ASP A 119 -2.06 -10.40 6.61
C ASP A 119 -1.97 -8.87 6.69
N CYS A 120 -1.50 -8.24 5.61
CA CYS A 120 -1.50 -6.79 5.47
C CYS A 120 -2.82 -6.32 4.84
N LEU A 121 -3.56 -5.50 5.58
CA LEU A 121 -4.84 -4.96 5.14
C LEU A 121 -4.71 -3.63 4.37
N GLY A 122 -3.56 -3.00 4.41
CA GLY A 122 -3.31 -1.71 3.80
C GLY A 122 -2.29 -0.91 4.61
N TYR A 123 -2.31 0.41 4.47
CA TYR A 123 -1.48 1.28 5.28
C TYR A 123 -2.19 2.59 5.63
N GLY A 124 -1.75 3.18 6.71
CA GLY A 124 -2.27 4.44 7.20
C GLY A 124 -1.14 5.38 7.66
N ARG A 125 -1.51 6.63 7.88
CA ARG A 125 -0.64 7.67 8.43
C ARG A 125 -1.15 8.09 9.80
N LEU A 126 -0.24 8.16 10.76
CA LEU A 126 -0.58 8.62 12.10
C LEU A 126 -0.80 10.13 12.09
N GLU A 127 -1.98 10.56 12.53
CA GLU A 127 -2.39 11.96 12.58
C GLU A 127 -3.04 12.28 13.93
N SER A 128 -2.84 13.50 14.39
CA SER A 128 -3.53 14.04 15.56
C SER A 128 -4.81 14.74 15.12
N GLN A 129 -5.94 14.36 15.72
CA GLN A 129 -7.23 15.02 15.54
C GLN A 129 -7.74 15.53 16.89
N GLY A 130 -7.43 16.78 17.23
CA GLY A 130 -7.71 17.34 18.54
C GLY A 130 -6.92 16.59 19.62
N GLU A 131 -7.61 16.02 20.60
CA GLU A 131 -7.00 15.22 21.67
C GLU A 131 -6.81 13.75 21.30
N LYS A 132 -7.30 13.32 20.14
CA LYS A 132 -7.22 11.93 19.67
C LYS A 132 -6.11 11.76 18.65
N THR A 133 -5.44 10.64 18.73
CA THR A 133 -4.50 10.17 17.72
C THR A 133 -5.15 9.05 16.92
N ILE A 134 -5.13 9.18 15.61
CA ILE A 134 -5.67 8.19 14.68
C ILE A 134 -4.62 7.74 13.68
N LEU A 135 -4.74 6.52 13.22
CA LEU A 135 -4.08 6.07 12.00
C LEU A 135 -5.09 6.24 10.86
N LYS A 136 -4.89 7.30 10.07
CA LYS A 136 -5.75 7.60 8.94
C LYS A 136 -5.58 6.58 7.84
N ASN A 137 -6.68 6.00 7.37
CA ASN A 137 -6.68 5.07 6.26
C ASN A 137 -6.25 5.78 4.97
N ILE A 138 -5.10 5.42 4.42
CA ILE A 138 -4.60 5.94 3.13
C ILE A 138 -4.94 4.98 2.00
N PHE A 139 -4.77 3.69 2.24
CA PHE A 139 -5.14 2.63 1.32
C PHE A 139 -5.49 1.35 2.08
N ASP A 140 -6.54 0.68 1.65
CA ASP A 140 -6.94 -0.62 2.17
C ASP A 140 -7.33 -1.59 1.05
N ILE A 141 -7.30 -2.88 1.35
CA ILE A 141 -7.60 -3.95 0.38
C ILE A 141 -9.05 -3.94 -0.11
N GLY A 142 -9.97 -3.28 0.60
CA GLY A 142 -11.37 -3.14 0.22
C GLY A 142 -11.63 -2.04 -0.81
N ASP A 143 -10.65 -1.18 -1.09
CA ASP A 143 -10.78 -0.07 -2.05
C ASP A 143 -11.19 -0.54 -3.45
N PHE A 144 -10.66 -1.66 -3.89
CA PHE A 144 -11.02 -2.26 -5.18
C PHE A 144 -12.50 -2.62 -5.26
N LEU A 145 -13.04 -3.29 -4.25
CA LEU A 145 -14.46 -3.69 -4.21
C LEU A 145 -15.40 -2.48 -4.15
N ARG A 146 -15.02 -1.43 -3.44
CA ARG A 146 -15.81 -0.19 -3.38
C ARG A 146 -15.84 0.52 -4.72
N ARG A 147 -14.77 0.48 -5.48
CA ARG A 147 -14.71 1.10 -6.82
C ARG A 147 -15.54 0.35 -7.84
N GLU A 148 -15.58 -0.98 -7.79
CA GLU A 148 -16.42 -1.78 -8.69
C GLU A 148 -17.90 -1.46 -8.46
N ARG A 149 -18.36 -1.38 -7.20
CA ARG A 149 -19.75 -1.00 -6.88
C ARG A 149 -20.12 0.38 -7.41
N GLY A 150 -19.23 1.37 -7.30
CA GLY A 150 -19.46 2.71 -7.84
C GLY A 150 -19.55 2.78 -9.36
N LEU A 151 -19.01 1.81 -10.09
CA LEU A 151 -19.17 1.69 -11.54
C LEU A 151 -20.50 1.09 -11.94
N GLU A 152 -21.10 0.25 -11.09
CA GLU A 152 -22.42 -0.36 -11.32
C GLU A 152 -23.55 0.65 -11.06
N GLU A 153 -23.41 1.55 -10.10
CA GLU A 153 -24.39 2.59 -9.80
C GLU A 153 -24.47 3.71 -10.87
N ASN A 154 -23.47 3.82 -11.73
CA ASN A 154 -23.42 4.79 -12.84
C ASN A 154 -23.78 4.20 -14.22
N ARG A 155 -24.35 3.00 -14.29
CA ARG A 155 -24.91 2.37 -15.48
C ARG A 155 -26.44 2.33 -15.37
#